data_2f8c5bc3d91c69032810763b1049a9c3
#
_entry.id   2f8c5bc3d91c69032810763b1049a9c3
#
_cell.length_a   1.000
_cell.length_b   1.000
_cell.length_c   1.000
_cell.angle_alpha   90.00
_cell.angle_beta   90.00
_cell.angle_gamma   90.00
#
_symmetry.space_group_name_H-M   'P 1'
#
loop_
_entity.id
_entity.type
_entity.pdbx_description
1 polymer ?
#
loop_
_entity_poly.entity_id
_entity_poly.type
_entity_poly.pdbx_seq_one_letter_code
_entity_poly.pdbx_strand_id
1 'polypeptide(L)'
;AAYADRAAALGWDEAACKALEQALAANWDDGLAARYGSLPLGRPEHRAAVCERWLQQHPDSAPLLLSRARLSAQARQWQQAEEQALRAMERGAGAEAWELLGDIRLAQGDEQGASHAYANALRASRGDTPIPVPRGPAMALPPDDPGLV
;
A
#
# COMPACT_ATOMS: atom_id res chain seq x y z
N ALA A 1 -12.53 -20.29 27.66
CA ALA A 1 -12.70 -20.75 26.31
C ALA A 1 -12.37 -19.71 25.27
N ALA A 2 -13.21 -18.70 25.04
CA ALA A 2 -12.92 -17.69 24.00
C ALA A 2 -11.65 -16.88 24.27
N TYR A 3 -11.38 -16.58 25.52
CA TYR A 3 -10.16 -15.84 25.91
C TYR A 3 -8.90 -16.67 25.66
N ALA A 4 -8.93 -17.95 26.04
CA ALA A 4 -7.81 -18.85 25.83
C ALA A 4 -7.53 -19.06 24.33
N ASP A 5 -8.60 -19.17 23.53
CA ASP A 5 -8.48 -19.31 22.07
C ASP A 5 -7.87 -18.06 21.44
N ARG A 6 -8.25 -16.88 21.90
CA ARG A 6 -7.66 -15.62 21.44
C ARG A 6 -6.20 -15.50 21.80
N ALA A 7 -5.84 -15.89 23.03
CA ALA A 7 -4.46 -15.84 23.47
C ALA A 7 -3.61 -16.81 22.67
N ALA A 8 -4.12 -18.01 22.38
CA ALA A 8 -3.42 -18.99 21.55
C ALA A 8 -3.25 -18.46 20.12
N ALA A 9 -4.30 -17.86 19.53
CA ALA A 9 -4.25 -17.29 18.19
C ALA A 9 -3.22 -16.17 18.11
N LEU A 10 -3.15 -15.27 19.10
CA LEU A 10 -2.15 -14.20 19.14
C LEU A 10 -0.74 -14.75 19.23
N GLY A 11 -0.53 -15.82 20.01
CA GLY A 11 0.77 -16.47 20.10
C GLY A 11 1.18 -17.08 18.76
N TRP A 12 0.26 -17.71 18.05
CA TRP A 12 0.52 -18.25 16.72
C TRP A 12 0.84 -17.15 15.72
N ASP A 13 0.13 -16.02 15.77
CA ASP A 13 0.36 -14.88 14.89
C ASP A 13 1.75 -14.29 15.10
N GLU A 14 2.18 -14.13 16.34
CA GLU A 14 3.51 -13.64 16.67
C GLU A 14 4.60 -14.60 16.20
N ALA A 15 4.38 -15.91 16.41
CA ALA A 15 5.32 -16.92 15.96
C ALA A 15 5.43 -16.96 14.45
N ALA A 16 4.31 -16.85 13.73
CA ALA A 16 4.29 -16.81 12.28
C ALA A 16 4.99 -15.57 11.73
N CYS A 17 4.73 -14.43 12.35
CA CYS A 17 5.39 -13.17 11.99
C CYS A 17 6.90 -13.28 12.14
N LYS A 18 7.35 -13.78 13.27
CA LYS A 18 8.78 -13.98 13.57
C LYS A 18 9.44 -14.96 12.60
N ALA A 19 8.74 -16.05 12.28
CA ALA A 19 9.25 -17.04 11.33
C ALA A 19 9.43 -16.41 9.94
N LEU A 20 8.47 -15.60 9.51
CA LEU A 20 8.55 -14.90 8.23
C LEU A 20 9.68 -13.87 8.21
N GLU A 21 9.86 -13.14 9.31
CA GLU A 21 10.98 -12.20 9.47
C GLU A 21 12.33 -12.91 9.40
N GLN A 22 12.45 -14.06 10.06
CA GLN A 22 13.67 -14.85 10.02
C GLN A 22 13.95 -15.39 8.62
N ALA A 23 12.92 -15.85 7.93
CA ALA A 23 13.06 -16.33 6.55
C ALA A 23 13.55 -15.23 5.62
N LEU A 24 13.00 -14.03 5.73
CA LEU A 24 13.42 -12.89 4.92
C LEU A 24 14.82 -12.40 5.27
N ALA A 25 15.20 -12.45 6.55
CA ALA A 25 16.53 -12.09 6.97
C ALA A 25 17.59 -13.08 6.45
N ALA A 26 17.24 -14.36 6.38
CA ALA A 26 18.15 -15.39 5.88
C ALA A 26 18.27 -15.36 4.37
N ASN A 27 17.16 -15.11 3.66
CA ASN A 27 17.14 -15.07 2.19
C ASN A 27 16.03 -14.14 1.73
N TRP A 28 16.41 -13.00 1.16
CA TRP A 28 15.44 -12.01 0.71
C TRP A 28 14.57 -12.56 -0.43
N ASP A 29 13.27 -12.38 -0.31
CA ASP A 29 12.28 -12.80 -1.29
C ASP A 29 11.20 -11.72 -1.39
N ASP A 30 11.09 -11.09 -2.55
CA ASP A 30 10.11 -10.02 -2.79
C ASP A 30 8.67 -10.49 -2.63
N GLY A 31 8.37 -11.74 -3.00
CA GLY A 31 7.05 -12.31 -2.82
C GLY A 31 6.66 -12.42 -1.35
N LEU A 32 7.59 -12.88 -0.50
CA LEU A 32 7.38 -12.94 0.94
C LEU A 32 7.29 -11.54 1.55
N ALA A 33 8.08 -10.59 1.05
CA ALA A 33 8.04 -9.20 1.51
C ALA A 33 6.67 -8.58 1.22
N ALA A 34 6.09 -8.85 0.06
CA ALA A 34 4.75 -8.39 -0.28
C ALA A 34 3.70 -8.98 0.68
N ARG A 35 3.81 -10.25 0.99
CA ARG A 35 2.88 -10.93 1.88
C ARG A 35 3.00 -10.45 3.32
N TYR A 36 4.18 -10.06 3.73
CA TYR A 36 4.43 -9.60 5.10
C TYR A 36 3.51 -8.44 5.50
N GLY A 37 3.28 -7.48 4.62
CA GLY A 37 2.40 -6.35 4.90
C GLY A 37 0.92 -6.66 4.76
N SER A 38 0.55 -7.72 4.03
CA SER A 38 -0.84 -8.07 3.78
C SER A 38 -1.43 -9.04 4.80
N LEU A 39 -0.59 -9.75 5.55
CA LEU A 39 -1.05 -10.71 6.53
C LEU A 39 -1.46 -10.01 7.83
N PRO A 40 -2.57 -10.42 8.46
CA PRO A 40 -2.99 -9.84 9.73
C PRO A 40 -2.22 -10.46 10.90
N LEU A 41 -0.89 -10.36 10.87
CA LEU A 41 0.00 -10.99 11.83
C LEU A 41 0.72 -9.96 12.70
N GLY A 42 0.78 -10.23 13.99
CA GLY A 42 1.55 -9.42 14.93
C GLY A 42 1.03 -8.00 15.07
N ARG A 43 1.89 -7.14 15.60
CA ARG A 43 1.56 -5.73 15.82
C ARG A 43 1.93 -4.90 14.57
N PRO A 44 1.01 -4.07 14.05
CA PRO A 44 1.31 -3.24 12.88
C PRO A 44 2.54 -2.35 13.08
N GLU A 45 2.71 -1.79 14.27
CA GLU A 45 3.85 -0.92 14.58
C GLU A 45 5.17 -1.66 14.50
N HIS A 46 5.20 -2.89 14.99
CA HIS A 46 6.39 -3.74 14.92
C HIS A 46 6.74 -4.07 13.47
N ARG A 47 5.74 -4.49 12.71
CA ARG A 47 5.95 -4.82 11.28
C ARG A 47 6.37 -3.59 10.48
N ALA A 48 5.82 -2.43 10.80
CA ALA A 48 6.23 -1.19 10.16
C ALA A 48 7.71 -0.88 10.42
N ALA A 49 8.16 -1.05 11.67
CA ALA A 49 9.56 -0.83 12.02
C ALA A 49 10.49 -1.81 11.30
N VAL A 50 10.08 -3.07 11.18
CA VAL A 50 10.84 -4.09 10.45
C VAL A 50 10.93 -3.72 8.96
N CYS A 51 9.83 -3.28 8.34
CA CYS A 51 9.83 -2.82 6.96
C CYS A 51 10.76 -1.63 6.75
N GLU A 52 10.80 -0.69 7.70
CA GLU A 52 11.72 0.46 7.61
C GLU A 52 13.18 0.01 7.60
N ARG A 53 13.54 -0.96 8.43
CA ARG A 53 14.91 -1.50 8.43
C ARG A 53 15.24 -2.16 7.09
N TRP A 54 14.31 -2.96 6.56
CA TRP A 54 14.52 -3.64 5.28
C TRP A 54 14.59 -2.66 4.11
N LEU A 55 13.83 -1.56 4.17
CA LEU A 55 13.90 -0.53 3.13
C LEU A 55 15.26 0.14 3.04
N GLN A 56 16.01 0.20 4.13
CA GLN A 56 17.38 0.69 4.11
C GLN A 56 18.30 -0.21 3.29
N GLN A 57 18.03 -1.51 3.28
CA GLN A 57 18.80 -2.49 2.54
C GLN A 57 18.24 -2.70 1.11
N HIS A 58 16.94 -2.52 0.93
CA HIS A 58 16.23 -2.75 -0.32
C HIS A 58 15.33 -1.55 -0.68
N PRO A 59 15.92 -0.36 -0.91
CA PRO A 59 15.12 0.86 -1.08
C PRO A 59 14.27 0.86 -2.34
N ASP A 60 14.59 0.03 -3.32
CA ASP A 60 13.89 -0.04 -4.60
C ASP A 60 12.92 -1.23 -4.69
N SER A 61 12.72 -1.96 -3.61
CA SER A 61 11.80 -3.10 -3.60
C SER A 61 10.35 -2.61 -3.62
N ALA A 62 9.70 -2.73 -4.77
CA ALA A 62 8.29 -2.38 -4.91
C ALA A 62 7.39 -3.19 -3.96
N PRO A 63 7.56 -4.52 -3.84
CA PRO A 63 6.78 -5.30 -2.89
C PRO A 63 6.95 -4.84 -1.45
N LEU A 64 8.15 -4.46 -1.05
CA LEU A 64 8.41 -3.98 0.31
C LEU A 64 7.77 -2.61 0.56
N LEU A 65 7.88 -1.70 -0.40
CA LEU A 65 7.21 -0.40 -0.33
C LEU A 65 5.69 -0.57 -0.22
N LEU A 66 5.13 -1.52 -0.97
CA LEU A 66 3.71 -1.82 -0.93
C LEU A 66 3.29 -2.36 0.45
N SER A 67 4.08 -3.26 1.03
CA SER A 67 3.85 -3.76 2.40
C SER A 67 3.87 -2.63 3.41
N ARG A 68 4.85 -1.73 3.30
CA ARG A 68 4.94 -0.59 4.20
C ARG A 68 3.74 0.34 4.05
N ALA A 69 3.28 0.56 2.81
CA ALA A 69 2.09 1.34 2.53
C ALA A 69 0.84 0.72 3.16
N ARG A 70 0.68 -0.60 3.04
CA ARG A 70 -0.44 -1.32 3.66
C ARG A 70 -0.45 -1.17 5.17
N LEU A 71 0.72 -1.26 5.80
CA LEU A 71 0.85 -1.09 7.24
C LEU A 71 0.53 0.34 7.68
N SER A 72 0.95 1.34 6.91
CA SER A 72 0.57 2.73 7.16
C SER A 72 -0.94 2.92 7.07
N ALA A 73 -1.58 2.32 6.07
CA ALA A 73 -3.03 2.38 5.89
C ALA A 73 -3.77 1.72 7.07
N GLN A 74 -3.28 0.59 7.57
CA GLN A 74 -3.83 -0.06 8.76
C GLN A 74 -3.75 0.84 9.99
N ALA A 75 -2.69 1.62 10.10
CA ALA A 75 -2.49 2.57 11.19
C ALA A 75 -3.22 3.90 10.95
N ARG A 76 -3.98 4.01 9.86
CA ARG A 76 -4.68 5.22 9.44
C ARG A 76 -3.75 6.42 9.21
N GLN A 77 -2.51 6.16 8.88
CA GLN A 77 -1.54 7.17 8.48
C GLN A 77 -1.65 7.37 6.96
N TRP A 78 -2.74 8.01 6.55
CA TRP A 78 -3.15 8.05 5.14
C TRP A 78 -2.15 8.74 4.24
N GLN A 79 -1.57 9.85 4.69
CA GLN A 79 -0.59 10.59 3.89
C GLN A 79 0.65 9.76 3.64
N GLN A 80 1.17 9.10 4.67
CA GLN A 80 2.32 8.22 4.53
C GLN A 80 2.00 7.01 3.65
N ALA A 81 0.81 6.43 3.84
CA ALA A 81 0.37 5.30 3.03
C ALA A 81 0.30 5.67 1.55
N GLU A 82 -0.24 6.84 1.23
CA GLU A 82 -0.33 7.33 -0.14
C GLU A 82 1.04 7.55 -0.75
N GLU A 83 1.94 8.22 -0.04
CA GLU A 83 3.30 8.45 -0.51
C GLU A 83 4.04 7.14 -0.80
N GLN A 84 3.90 6.17 0.08
CA GLN A 84 4.55 4.88 -0.07
C GLN A 84 3.94 4.06 -1.21
N ALA A 85 2.62 4.13 -1.37
CA ALA A 85 1.94 3.49 -2.50
C ALA A 85 2.39 4.08 -3.83
N LEU A 86 2.51 5.40 -3.91
CA LEU A 86 3.00 6.07 -5.12
C LEU A 86 4.46 5.70 -5.41
N ARG A 87 5.30 5.62 -4.39
CA ARG A 87 6.67 5.15 -4.57
C ARG A 87 6.73 3.71 -5.05
N ALA A 88 5.89 2.85 -4.50
CA ALA A 88 5.79 1.46 -4.95
C ALA A 88 5.39 1.39 -6.42
N MET A 89 4.48 2.25 -6.82
CA MET A 89 4.03 2.36 -8.20
C MET A 89 5.18 2.76 -9.14
N GLU A 90 5.99 3.73 -8.75
CA GLU A 90 7.18 4.15 -9.50
C GLU A 90 8.20 3.02 -9.65
N ARG A 91 8.20 2.08 -8.71
CA ARG A 91 9.11 0.92 -8.74
C ARG A 91 8.50 -0.32 -9.38
N GLY A 92 7.32 -0.19 -9.97
CA GLY A 92 6.72 -1.26 -10.77
C GLY A 92 5.59 -2.05 -10.12
N ALA A 93 5.09 -1.64 -8.95
CA ALA A 93 4.00 -2.33 -8.27
C ALA A 93 2.62 -1.99 -8.83
N GLY A 94 2.48 -1.85 -10.12
CA GLY A 94 1.32 -1.40 -10.87
C GLY A 94 -0.07 -1.58 -10.24
N ALA A 95 -0.75 -2.68 -10.58
CA ALA A 95 -2.15 -2.90 -10.19
C ALA A 95 -2.37 -2.89 -8.67
N GLU A 96 -1.49 -3.53 -7.92
CA GLU A 96 -1.64 -3.63 -6.47
C GLU A 96 -1.50 -2.27 -5.78
N ALA A 97 -0.60 -1.43 -6.27
CA ALA A 97 -0.42 -0.09 -5.73
C ALA A 97 -1.63 0.79 -6.04
N TRP A 98 -2.19 0.70 -7.24
CA TRP A 98 -3.42 1.41 -7.59
C TRP A 98 -4.60 0.97 -6.73
N GLU A 99 -4.74 -0.34 -6.51
CA GLU A 99 -5.81 -0.87 -5.67
C GLU A 99 -5.69 -0.35 -4.23
N LEU A 100 -4.49 -0.37 -3.67
CA LEU A 100 -4.26 0.15 -2.34
C LEU A 100 -4.55 1.66 -2.26
N LEU A 101 -4.16 2.41 -3.28
CA LEU A 101 -4.44 3.84 -3.36
C LEU A 101 -5.96 4.09 -3.36
N GLY A 102 -6.71 3.25 -4.08
CA GLY A 102 -8.17 3.29 -4.05
C GLY A 102 -8.74 3.06 -2.65
N ASP A 103 -8.23 2.06 -1.95
CA ASP A 103 -8.65 1.75 -0.58
C ASP A 103 -8.37 2.93 0.36
N ILE A 104 -7.21 3.55 0.24
CA ILE A 104 -6.82 4.71 1.04
C ILE A 104 -7.78 5.88 0.79
N ARG A 105 -8.08 6.16 -0.45
CA ARG A 105 -8.98 7.27 -0.82
C ARG A 105 -10.41 7.02 -0.40
N LEU A 106 -10.86 5.78 -0.53
CA LEU A 106 -12.19 5.39 -0.06
C LEU A 106 -12.32 5.60 1.45
N ALA A 107 -11.30 5.22 2.22
CA ALA A 107 -11.27 5.42 3.66
C ALA A 107 -11.28 6.90 4.05
N GLN A 108 -10.75 7.77 3.20
CA GLN A 108 -10.76 9.22 3.40
C GLN A 108 -12.06 9.88 2.93
N GLY A 109 -13.00 9.11 2.38
CA GLY A 109 -14.26 9.64 1.85
C GLY A 109 -14.16 10.21 0.44
N ASP A 110 -13.04 10.03 -0.24
CA ASP A 110 -12.83 10.48 -1.61
C ASP A 110 -13.26 9.39 -2.59
N GLU A 111 -14.56 9.34 -2.89
CA GLU A 111 -15.12 8.33 -3.77
C GLU A 111 -14.64 8.47 -5.22
N GLN A 112 -14.49 9.69 -5.72
CA GLN A 112 -14.01 9.92 -7.07
C GLN A 112 -12.56 9.49 -7.23
N GLY A 113 -11.71 9.86 -6.28
CA GLY A 113 -10.32 9.43 -6.25
C GLY A 113 -10.19 7.93 -6.14
N ALA A 114 -11.04 7.29 -5.33
CA ALA A 114 -11.07 5.83 -5.20
C ALA A 114 -11.46 5.17 -6.52
N SER A 115 -12.54 5.63 -7.16
CA SER A 115 -12.97 5.10 -8.46
C SER A 115 -11.88 5.21 -9.52
N HIS A 116 -11.22 6.37 -9.57
CA HIS A 116 -10.10 6.59 -10.48
C HIS A 116 -8.97 5.60 -10.24
N ALA A 117 -8.60 5.40 -8.98
CA ALA A 117 -7.52 4.49 -8.62
C ALA A 117 -7.88 3.03 -8.94
N TYR A 118 -9.11 2.60 -8.65
CA TYR A 118 -9.56 1.24 -8.98
C TYR A 118 -9.63 1.01 -10.49
N ALA A 119 -10.09 2.00 -11.25
CA ALA A 119 -10.08 1.91 -12.71
C ALA A 119 -8.67 1.72 -13.23
N ASN A 120 -7.71 2.44 -12.67
CA ASN A 120 -6.30 2.29 -13.05
C ASN A 120 -5.71 0.96 -12.58
N ALA A 121 -6.18 0.41 -11.47
CA ALA A 121 -5.77 -0.94 -11.05
C ALA A 121 -6.18 -1.97 -12.10
N LEU A 122 -7.41 -1.89 -12.60
CA LEU A 122 -7.89 -2.78 -13.66
C LEU A 122 -7.10 -2.60 -14.95
N ARG A 123 -6.82 -1.35 -15.34
CA ARG A 123 -6.04 -1.07 -16.53
C ARG A 123 -4.62 -1.61 -16.40
N ALA A 124 -3.99 -1.40 -15.25
CA ALA A 124 -2.65 -1.90 -15.00
C ALA A 124 -2.58 -3.43 -15.05
N SER A 125 -3.62 -4.12 -14.56
CA SER A 125 -3.68 -5.59 -14.61
C SER A 125 -3.77 -6.12 -16.05
N ARG A 126 -4.23 -5.28 -16.99
CA ARG A 126 -4.31 -5.62 -18.42
C ARG A 126 -3.12 -5.10 -19.22
N GLY A 127 -2.17 -4.43 -18.56
CA GLY A 127 -1.03 -3.80 -19.25
C GLY A 127 -1.38 -2.48 -19.94
N ASP A 128 -2.53 -1.90 -19.65
CA ASP A 128 -2.97 -0.63 -20.23
C ASP A 128 -2.39 0.57 -19.49
N THR A 129 -2.32 1.71 -20.18
CA THR A 129 -1.84 2.97 -19.60
C THR A 129 -2.83 3.51 -18.56
N PRO A 130 -2.34 4.05 -17.44
CA PRO A 130 -3.23 4.67 -16.45
C PRO A 130 -3.99 5.87 -17.01
N ILE A 131 -5.20 6.06 -16.53
CA ILE A 131 -6.00 7.25 -16.84
C ILE A 131 -5.43 8.40 -15.99
N PRO A 132 -5.18 9.57 -16.58
CA PRO A 132 -4.73 10.73 -15.81
C PRO A 132 -5.71 11.13 -14.73
N VAL A 133 -5.20 11.68 -13.63
CA VAL A 133 -6.05 12.18 -12.55
C VAL A 133 -6.97 13.26 -13.09
N PRO A 134 -8.30 13.14 -12.89
CA PRO A 134 -9.21 14.20 -13.32
C PRO A 134 -8.90 15.49 -12.56
N ARG A 135 -8.86 16.59 -13.28
CA ARG A 135 -8.70 17.90 -12.65
C ARG A 135 -10.00 18.28 -11.97
N GLY A 136 -9.91 18.80 -10.77
CA GLY A 136 -11.06 19.34 -10.07
C GLY A 136 -11.63 20.54 -10.83
N PRO A 137 -12.90 20.93 -10.54
CA PRO A 137 -13.55 22.03 -11.27
C PRO A 137 -12.76 23.33 -11.26
N ALA A 138 -12.06 23.64 -10.17
CA ALA A 138 -11.26 24.85 -10.05
C ALA A 138 -10.02 24.83 -10.94
N MET A 139 -9.55 23.66 -11.33
CA MET A 139 -8.37 23.50 -12.18
C MET A 139 -8.72 23.21 -13.63
N ALA A 140 -9.96 22.85 -13.89
CA ALA A 140 -10.42 22.53 -15.24
C ALA A 140 -10.57 23.75 -16.13
N LEU A 141 -10.73 24.93 -15.56
CA LEU A 141 -10.97 26.17 -16.28
C LEU A 141 -9.93 27.22 -15.89
N PRO A 142 -8.79 27.27 -16.59
CA PRO A 142 -7.86 28.39 -16.39
C PRO A 142 -8.59 29.70 -16.73
N PRO A 143 -8.62 30.65 -15.81
CA PRO A 143 -9.39 31.88 -16.02
C PRO A 143 -8.86 32.75 -17.13
N ASP A 144 -7.66 32.52 -17.56
CA ASP A 144 -6.98 33.27 -18.61
C ASP A 144 -6.84 32.51 -19.91
N ASP A 145 -7.64 31.47 -20.12
CA ASP A 145 -7.63 30.73 -21.38
C ASP A 145 -8.15 31.60 -22.50
N PRO A 146 -7.30 31.95 -23.49
CA PRO A 146 -7.69 32.81 -24.56
C PRO A 146 -8.79 32.22 -25.44
N GLY A 147 -8.99 30.92 -25.41
CA GLY A 147 -10.06 30.27 -26.12
C GLY A 147 -11.45 30.54 -25.56
N LEU A 148 -11.53 31.09 -24.36
CA LEU A 148 -12.77 31.41 -23.68
C LEU A 148 -13.17 32.89 -23.81
N VAL A 149 -12.34 33.68 -24.37
CA VAL A 149 -12.58 35.12 -24.55
C VAL A 149 -13.35 35.40 -25.81
#